data_03c3b4f9593fd2ba62ca66b32920f00d
#
_entry.id   03c3b4f9593fd2ba62ca66b32920f00d
#
_cell.length_a   1.000
_cell.length_b   1.000
_cell.length_c   1.000
_cell.angle_alpha   90.00
_cell.angle_beta   90.00
_cell.angle_gamma   90.00
#
_symmetry.space_group_name_H-M   'P 1'
#
loop_
_entity.id
_entity.type
_entity.pdbx_description
1 polymer ?
#
loop_
_entity_poly.entity_id
_entity_poly.type
_entity_poly.pdbx_seq_one_letter_code
_entity_poly.pdbx_strand_id
1 'polypeptide(L)'
;KRIILEENRPIVMAVNKPVGMVSTMSDPEGRPTLADLVADYPERLYHVGRLDIDTSGLLLLTNDGELANRLTHPSYEIPKTYIARVHGEVKPGVRRRLLEGVELEDGPIAVDSFRTMETYGDITTVEIIVHEGRNRLVRRLMDEVGYPVRELVRTKFGPIRLEHLQPGTMRRVKGPQLAALYDAVGL
;
A
#
# COMPACT_ATOMS: atom_id res chain seq x y z
N LYS A 1 5.78 -19.04 32.77
CA LYS A 1 6.34 -17.79 32.18
C LYS A 1 6.99 -18.15 30.85
N ARG A 2 6.39 -17.71 29.76
CA ARG A 2 6.97 -17.89 28.43
C ARG A 2 8.16 -16.95 28.30
N ILE A 3 9.35 -17.48 28.23
CA ILE A 3 10.54 -16.67 27.94
C ILE A 3 10.50 -16.44 26.43
N ILE A 4 10.18 -15.23 26.01
CA ILE A 4 10.31 -14.80 24.64
C ILE A 4 11.76 -14.39 24.46
N LEU A 5 12.53 -15.16 23.72
CA LEU A 5 13.88 -14.77 23.33
C LEU A 5 13.78 -13.49 22.49
N GLU A 6 14.73 -12.58 22.65
CA GLU A 6 14.76 -11.31 21.87
C GLU A 6 14.68 -11.57 20.36
N GLU A 7 15.23 -12.65 19.90
CA GLU A 7 15.21 -13.15 18.52
C GLU A 7 13.80 -13.37 17.97
N ASN A 8 12.80 -13.59 18.85
CA ASN A 8 11.41 -13.90 18.48
C ASN A 8 10.45 -12.73 18.70
N ARG A 9 10.95 -11.54 19.01
CA ARG A 9 10.08 -10.37 19.16
C ARG A 9 9.49 -9.98 17.81
N PRO A 10 8.19 -9.66 17.77
CA PRO A 10 7.58 -9.16 16.55
C PRO A 10 8.25 -7.88 16.05
N ILE A 11 8.65 -7.89 14.79
CA ILE A 11 9.23 -6.74 14.12
C ILE A 11 8.31 -6.37 12.96
N VAL A 12 7.97 -5.09 12.88
CA VAL A 12 7.27 -4.52 11.72
C VAL A 12 8.07 -3.32 11.23
N MET A 13 8.39 -3.34 9.94
CA MET A 13 9.10 -2.25 9.27
C MET A 13 8.18 -1.59 8.27
N ALA A 14 8.21 -0.26 8.24
CA ALA A 14 7.58 0.52 7.19
C ALA A 14 8.65 0.92 6.18
N VAL A 15 8.43 0.57 4.93
CA VAL A 15 9.35 0.85 3.82
C VAL A 15 8.69 1.86 2.89
N ASN A 16 9.46 2.84 2.40
CA ASN A 16 9.05 3.61 1.25
C ASN A 16 9.68 2.99 0.00
N LYS A 17 8.89 2.14 -0.66
CA LYS A 17 9.35 1.47 -1.88
C LYS A 17 9.40 2.48 -3.03
N PRO A 18 10.57 2.68 -3.68
CA PRO A 18 10.64 3.53 -4.86
C PRO A 18 10.04 2.84 -6.09
N VAL A 19 9.70 3.63 -7.09
CA VAL A 19 9.36 3.11 -8.42
C VAL A 19 10.58 2.39 -8.99
N GLY A 20 10.36 1.29 -9.69
CA GLY A 20 11.43 0.49 -10.29
C GLY A 20 11.91 -0.66 -9.41
N MET A 21 11.52 -0.68 -8.12
CA MET A 21 11.84 -1.79 -7.22
C MET A 21 10.70 -2.81 -7.20
N VAL A 22 11.05 -4.09 -7.28
CA VAL A 22 10.08 -5.20 -7.23
C VAL A 22 9.74 -5.53 -5.77
N SER A 23 8.46 -5.77 -5.48
CA SER A 23 7.98 -6.11 -4.12
C SER A 23 8.21 -7.58 -3.75
N THR A 24 9.37 -8.12 -4.11
CA THR A 24 9.78 -9.49 -3.81
C THR A 24 11.20 -9.51 -3.27
N MET A 25 11.64 -10.65 -2.75
CA MET A 25 12.98 -10.81 -2.23
C MET A 25 13.97 -11.27 -3.30
N SER A 26 13.49 -11.66 -4.49
CA SER A 26 14.36 -12.05 -5.61
C SER A 26 13.67 -11.71 -6.93
N ASP A 27 14.47 -11.39 -7.92
CA ASP A 27 13.98 -11.10 -9.26
C ASP A 27 14.90 -11.75 -10.31
N PRO A 28 14.37 -12.69 -11.13
CA PRO A 28 15.16 -13.35 -12.18
C PRO A 28 15.65 -12.38 -13.27
N GLU A 29 15.02 -11.22 -13.42
CA GLU A 29 15.44 -10.19 -14.37
C GLU A 29 16.52 -9.24 -13.81
N GLY A 30 16.94 -9.43 -12.55
CA GLY A 30 17.99 -8.63 -11.92
C GLY A 30 17.60 -7.20 -11.54
N ARG A 31 16.31 -6.90 -11.47
CA ARG A 31 15.82 -5.58 -11.02
C ARG A 31 16.04 -5.41 -9.51
N PRO A 32 16.15 -4.18 -9.00
CA PRO A 32 16.20 -3.95 -7.55
C PRO A 32 15.01 -4.59 -6.84
N THR A 33 15.28 -5.20 -5.69
CA THR A 33 14.26 -5.89 -4.89
C THR A 33 14.27 -5.43 -3.44
N LEU A 34 13.28 -5.86 -2.66
CA LEU A 34 13.24 -5.62 -1.21
C LEU A 34 14.44 -6.22 -0.49
N ALA A 35 15.05 -7.27 -1.03
CA ALA A 35 16.25 -7.87 -0.44
C ALA A 35 17.40 -6.87 -0.33
N ASP A 36 17.50 -5.94 -1.26
CA ASP A 36 18.54 -4.89 -1.24
C ASP A 36 18.39 -3.96 -0.03
N LEU A 37 17.15 -3.74 0.42
CA LEU A 37 16.85 -2.89 1.59
C LEU A 37 17.09 -3.60 2.92
N VAL A 38 16.96 -4.92 2.97
CA VAL A 38 17.04 -5.69 4.21
C VAL A 38 18.35 -6.49 4.32
N ALA A 39 19.30 -6.29 3.40
CA ALA A 39 20.55 -7.04 3.34
C ALA A 39 21.32 -7.03 4.66
N ASP A 40 21.31 -5.90 5.38
CA ASP A 40 22.00 -5.72 6.66
C ASP A 40 21.13 -6.07 7.87
N TYR A 41 19.90 -6.54 7.64
CA TYR A 41 18.97 -6.90 8.72
C TYR A 41 19.16 -8.36 9.10
N PRO A 42 19.44 -8.66 10.38
CA PRO A 42 19.66 -10.05 10.81
C PRO A 42 18.38 -10.89 10.83
N GLU A 43 17.23 -10.26 11.00
CA GLU A 43 15.94 -10.94 11.06
C GLU A 43 15.42 -11.25 9.66
N ARG A 44 14.72 -12.40 9.55
CA ARG A 44 14.01 -12.75 8.33
C ARG A 44 12.69 -12.00 8.26
N LEU A 45 12.59 -11.09 7.31
CA LEU A 45 11.40 -10.27 7.09
C LEU A 45 10.65 -10.73 5.85
N TYR A 46 9.30 -10.70 5.95
CA TYR A 46 8.39 -11.03 4.86
C TYR A 46 7.64 -9.75 4.45
N HIS A 47 7.42 -9.56 3.16
CA HIS A 47 6.61 -8.44 2.70
C HIS A 47 5.12 -8.72 2.95
N VAL A 48 4.40 -7.68 3.39
CA VAL A 48 2.95 -7.72 3.63
C VAL A 48 2.25 -7.20 2.37
N GLY A 49 1.82 -8.13 1.53
CA GLY A 49 1.27 -7.81 0.23
C GLY A 49 2.34 -7.31 -0.74
N ARG A 50 1.90 -6.64 -1.78
CA ARG A 50 2.78 -6.19 -2.86
C ARG A 50 2.34 -4.83 -3.39
N LEU A 51 3.31 -4.03 -3.81
CA LEU A 51 3.10 -2.87 -4.67
C LEU A 51 3.68 -3.19 -6.04
N ASP A 52 3.02 -2.74 -7.10
CA ASP A 52 3.53 -2.91 -8.46
C ASP A 52 4.85 -2.16 -8.64
N ILE A 53 5.65 -2.58 -9.63
CA ILE A 53 6.95 -1.97 -9.90
C ILE A 53 6.83 -0.47 -10.18
N ASP A 54 5.74 -0.04 -10.82
CA ASP A 54 5.47 1.36 -11.18
C ASP A 54 4.70 2.14 -10.09
N THR A 55 4.46 1.52 -8.93
CA THR A 55 3.83 2.15 -7.77
C THR A 55 4.85 2.31 -6.65
N SER A 56 4.89 3.50 -6.07
CA SER A 56 5.76 3.79 -4.92
C SER A 56 4.97 3.86 -3.62
N GLY A 57 5.68 3.99 -2.52
CA GLY A 57 5.10 4.31 -1.23
C GLY A 57 5.21 3.20 -0.19
N LEU A 58 4.29 3.22 0.74
CA LEU A 58 4.32 2.42 1.94
C LEU A 58 4.12 0.93 1.66
N LEU A 59 5.10 0.13 2.07
CA LEU A 59 5.04 -1.32 2.09
C LEU A 59 5.52 -1.79 3.46
N LEU A 60 4.79 -2.71 4.08
CA LEU A 60 5.18 -3.26 5.38
C LEU A 60 5.97 -4.54 5.22
N LEU A 61 6.98 -4.72 6.07
CA LEU A 61 7.71 -5.97 6.23
C LEU A 61 7.57 -6.42 7.68
N THR A 62 7.49 -7.72 7.90
CA THR A 62 7.38 -8.27 9.26
C THR A 62 7.99 -9.66 9.35
N ASN A 63 8.44 -10.04 10.54
CA ASN A 63 8.82 -11.42 10.86
C ASN A 63 7.64 -12.23 11.42
N ASP A 64 6.48 -11.60 11.63
CA ASP A 64 5.27 -12.24 12.15
C ASP A 64 4.37 -12.70 10.98
N GLY A 65 4.47 -13.98 10.63
CA GLY A 65 3.72 -14.56 9.51
C GLY A 65 2.21 -14.52 9.70
N GLU A 66 1.71 -14.66 10.92
CA GLU A 66 0.28 -14.57 11.19
C GLU A 66 -0.26 -13.17 10.97
N LEU A 67 0.48 -12.16 11.43
CA LEU A 67 0.15 -10.76 11.19
C LEU A 67 0.10 -10.47 9.69
N ALA A 68 1.14 -10.87 8.96
CA ALA A 68 1.22 -10.68 7.51
C ALA A 68 0.02 -11.32 6.80
N ASN A 69 -0.34 -12.54 7.18
CA ASN A 69 -1.45 -13.28 6.59
C ASN A 69 -2.79 -12.57 6.82
N ARG A 70 -3.06 -12.12 8.05
CA ARG A 70 -4.30 -11.41 8.38
C ARG A 70 -4.38 -10.05 7.71
N LEU A 71 -3.29 -9.29 7.67
CA LEU A 71 -3.25 -7.97 7.03
C LEU A 71 -3.53 -8.04 5.53
N THR A 72 -3.23 -9.15 4.89
CA THR A 72 -3.44 -9.33 3.45
C THR A 72 -4.72 -10.10 3.12
N HIS A 73 -5.36 -10.73 4.10
CA HIS A 73 -6.57 -11.50 3.85
C HIS A 73 -7.77 -10.57 3.65
N PRO A 74 -8.56 -10.78 2.56
CA PRO A 74 -9.68 -9.88 2.23
C PRO A 74 -10.73 -9.71 3.33
N SER A 75 -10.93 -10.72 4.18
CA SER A 75 -11.95 -10.68 5.25
C SER A 75 -11.71 -9.61 6.30
N TYR A 76 -10.49 -9.13 6.44
CA TYR A 76 -10.15 -8.07 7.41
C TYR A 76 -10.36 -6.66 6.86
N GLU A 77 -10.58 -6.52 5.56
CA GLU A 77 -10.93 -5.26 4.90
C GLU A 77 -10.03 -4.08 5.28
N ILE A 78 -8.72 -4.33 5.34
CA ILE A 78 -7.75 -3.29 5.72
C ILE A 78 -7.74 -2.18 4.67
N PRO A 79 -8.04 -0.93 5.06
CA PRO A 79 -8.04 0.18 4.11
C PRO A 79 -6.63 0.57 3.68
N LYS A 80 -6.47 0.89 2.41
CA LYS A 80 -5.24 1.41 1.82
C LYS A 80 -5.55 2.73 1.17
N THR A 81 -4.73 3.73 1.47
CA THR A 81 -4.86 5.07 0.90
C THR A 81 -3.80 5.31 -0.15
N TYR A 82 -4.24 5.77 -1.30
CA TYR A 82 -3.39 6.08 -2.44
C TYR A 82 -3.54 7.54 -2.84
N ILE A 83 -2.43 8.15 -3.21
CA ILE A 83 -2.41 9.44 -3.92
C ILE A 83 -2.08 9.13 -5.37
N ALA A 84 -2.94 9.60 -6.28
CA ALA A 84 -2.76 9.41 -7.71
C ALA A 84 -2.71 10.77 -8.43
N ARG A 85 -1.82 10.90 -9.39
CA ARG A 85 -1.79 12.02 -10.32
C ARG A 85 -2.33 11.57 -11.65
N VAL A 86 -3.33 12.30 -12.14
CA VAL A 86 -4.00 12.02 -13.39
C VAL A 86 -3.98 13.22 -14.30
N HIS A 87 -4.09 12.98 -15.61
CA HIS A 87 -4.12 14.06 -16.60
C HIS A 87 -5.53 14.64 -16.72
N GLY A 88 -5.63 15.95 -16.73
CA GLY A 88 -6.89 16.66 -16.92
C GLY A 88 -7.62 16.97 -15.61
N GLU A 89 -8.68 17.73 -15.73
CA GLU A 89 -9.57 18.08 -14.62
C GLU A 89 -10.57 16.95 -14.39
N VAL A 90 -10.63 16.45 -13.16
CA VAL A 90 -11.57 15.37 -12.80
C VAL A 90 -12.97 15.96 -12.63
N LYS A 91 -13.92 15.50 -13.45
CA LYS A 91 -15.31 15.96 -13.43
C LYS A 91 -16.03 15.47 -12.16
N PRO A 92 -16.99 16.27 -11.63
CA PRO A 92 -17.70 15.92 -10.39
C PRO A 92 -18.38 14.54 -10.39
N GLY A 93 -18.91 14.08 -11.51
CA GLY A 93 -19.58 12.79 -11.64
C GLY A 93 -18.67 11.58 -11.42
N VAL A 94 -17.36 11.75 -11.52
CA VAL A 94 -16.38 10.66 -11.34
C VAL A 94 -16.40 10.17 -9.89
N ARG A 95 -16.40 11.07 -8.92
CA ARG A 95 -16.46 10.72 -7.51
C ARG A 95 -17.68 9.86 -7.19
N ARG A 96 -18.83 10.31 -7.65
CA ARG A 96 -20.09 9.60 -7.45
C ARG A 96 -20.04 8.19 -8.05
N ARG A 97 -19.55 8.08 -9.28
CA ARG A 97 -19.42 6.80 -9.97
C ARG A 97 -18.51 5.83 -9.23
N LEU A 98 -17.37 6.30 -8.73
CA LEU A 98 -16.42 5.49 -7.96
C LEU A 98 -17.00 5.03 -6.61
N LEU A 99 -17.79 5.89 -5.95
CA LEU A 99 -18.41 5.56 -4.66
C LEU A 99 -19.62 4.63 -4.82
N GLU A 100 -20.38 4.75 -5.89
CA GLU A 100 -21.54 3.89 -6.15
C GLU A 100 -21.15 2.51 -6.70
N GLY A 101 -20.03 2.42 -7.38
CA GLY A 101 -19.50 1.19 -7.93
C GLY A 101 -19.21 1.25 -9.41
N VAL A 102 -18.13 0.59 -9.78
CA VAL A 102 -17.63 0.46 -11.15
C VAL A 102 -17.49 -1.01 -11.46
N GLU A 103 -17.93 -1.41 -12.65
CA GLU A 103 -17.77 -2.77 -13.14
C GLU A 103 -16.38 -2.93 -13.76
N LEU A 104 -15.56 -3.80 -13.18
CA LEU A 104 -14.29 -4.21 -13.76
C LEU A 104 -14.42 -5.64 -14.31
N GLU A 105 -13.44 -6.06 -15.10
CA GLU A 105 -13.41 -7.40 -15.69
C GLU A 105 -13.53 -8.52 -14.64
N ASP A 106 -12.90 -8.32 -13.47
CA ASP A 106 -12.94 -9.28 -12.36
C ASP A 106 -14.02 -8.98 -11.30
N GLY A 107 -15.01 -8.19 -11.67
CA GLY A 107 -16.19 -7.92 -10.85
C GLY A 107 -16.35 -6.48 -10.42
N PRO A 108 -17.52 -6.15 -9.82
CA PRO A 108 -17.80 -4.79 -9.38
C PRO A 108 -16.95 -4.40 -8.19
N ILE A 109 -16.67 -3.09 -8.07
CA ILE A 109 -15.98 -2.51 -6.93
C ILE A 109 -16.42 -1.07 -6.72
N ALA A 110 -16.58 -0.69 -5.46
CA ALA A 110 -16.77 0.69 -5.03
C ALA A 110 -15.59 1.10 -4.15
N VAL A 111 -15.13 2.33 -4.29
CA VAL A 111 -14.10 2.87 -3.40
C VAL A 111 -14.73 3.29 -2.07
N ASP A 112 -13.93 3.30 -1.00
CA ASP A 112 -14.39 3.77 0.31
C ASP A 112 -14.39 5.28 0.39
N SER A 113 -13.47 5.94 -0.30
CA SER A 113 -13.35 7.39 -0.36
C SER A 113 -12.65 7.81 -1.64
N PHE A 114 -13.04 8.95 -2.16
CA PHE A 114 -12.40 9.61 -3.29
C PHE A 114 -12.51 11.11 -3.10
N ARG A 115 -11.38 11.83 -3.20
CA ARG A 115 -11.40 13.28 -3.17
C ARG A 115 -10.34 13.88 -4.09
N THR A 116 -10.67 14.99 -4.72
CA THR A 116 -9.71 15.80 -5.45
C THR A 116 -8.97 16.69 -4.45
N MET A 117 -7.65 16.61 -4.44
CA MET A 117 -6.81 17.37 -3.52
C MET A 117 -6.42 18.72 -4.13
N GLU A 118 -5.88 18.70 -5.34
CA GLU A 118 -5.47 19.90 -6.05
C GLU A 118 -5.42 19.66 -7.55
N THR A 119 -5.52 20.76 -8.31
CA THR A 119 -5.28 20.75 -9.75
C THR A 119 -4.22 21.80 -10.05
N TYR A 120 -3.15 21.38 -10.72
CA TYR A 120 -2.06 22.26 -11.13
C TYR A 120 -1.79 22.05 -12.61
N GLY A 121 -2.08 23.10 -13.40
CA GLY A 121 -2.05 22.97 -14.85
C GLY A 121 -3.09 21.96 -15.32
N ASP A 122 -2.63 20.96 -16.06
CA ASP A 122 -3.47 19.88 -16.57
C ASP A 122 -3.32 18.56 -15.78
N ILE A 123 -2.71 18.63 -14.57
CA ILE A 123 -2.54 17.48 -13.68
C ILE A 123 -3.41 17.67 -12.43
N THR A 124 -4.22 16.68 -12.14
CA THR A 124 -5.03 16.62 -10.92
C THR A 124 -4.49 15.55 -9.99
N THR A 125 -4.36 15.92 -8.71
CA THR A 125 -3.98 14.99 -7.64
C THR A 125 -5.23 14.58 -6.89
N VAL A 126 -5.44 13.26 -6.77
CA VAL A 126 -6.61 12.70 -6.10
C VAL A 126 -6.16 11.73 -5.00
N GLU A 127 -6.98 11.61 -3.96
CA GLU A 127 -6.80 10.62 -2.90
C GLU A 127 -7.90 9.57 -3.00
N ILE A 128 -7.52 8.31 -3.00
CA ILE A 128 -8.42 7.17 -3.14
C ILE A 128 -8.17 6.19 -2.01
N ILE A 129 -9.25 5.78 -1.33
CA ILE A 129 -9.19 4.75 -0.29
C ILE A 129 -9.97 3.53 -0.75
N VAL A 130 -9.32 2.37 -0.71
CA VAL A 130 -9.92 1.07 -1.04
C VAL A 130 -9.55 0.06 0.05
N HIS A 131 -10.37 -0.98 0.23
CA HIS A 131 -10.06 -2.05 1.19
C HIS A 131 -9.86 -3.41 0.51
N GLU A 132 -9.74 -3.43 -0.80
CA GLU A 132 -9.40 -4.63 -1.56
C GLU A 132 -7.98 -4.51 -2.13
N GLY A 133 -7.39 -5.68 -2.43
CA GLY A 133 -6.04 -5.77 -2.96
C GLY A 133 -5.95 -6.42 -4.35
N ARG A 134 -6.99 -6.28 -5.18
CA ARG A 134 -6.96 -6.81 -6.55
C ARG A 134 -5.80 -6.21 -7.33
N ASN A 135 -5.21 -7.02 -8.21
CA ASN A 135 -4.09 -6.62 -9.04
C ASN A 135 -4.38 -5.32 -9.80
N ARG A 136 -3.50 -4.32 -9.65
CA ARG A 136 -3.55 -3.01 -10.31
C ARG A 136 -4.89 -2.29 -10.16
N LEU A 137 -5.55 -2.49 -9.01
CA LEU A 137 -6.92 -2.05 -8.79
C LEU A 137 -7.16 -0.57 -9.03
N VAL A 138 -6.36 0.31 -8.40
CA VAL A 138 -6.54 1.76 -8.50
C VAL A 138 -6.30 2.24 -9.94
N ARG A 139 -5.29 1.69 -10.63
CA ARG A 139 -5.00 2.02 -12.03
C ARG A 139 -6.15 1.62 -12.94
N ARG A 140 -6.70 0.42 -12.75
CA ARG A 140 -7.84 -0.05 -13.54
C ARG A 140 -9.11 0.74 -13.28
N LEU A 141 -9.37 1.11 -12.02
CA LEU A 141 -10.50 1.97 -11.66
C LEU A 141 -10.44 3.32 -12.37
N MET A 142 -9.28 3.96 -12.31
CA MET A 142 -9.10 5.29 -12.91
C MET A 142 -9.13 5.23 -14.44
N ASP A 143 -8.61 4.16 -15.05
CA ASP A 143 -8.76 3.92 -16.50
C ASP A 143 -10.22 3.83 -16.88
N GLU A 144 -11.01 3.07 -16.11
CA GLU A 144 -12.43 2.85 -16.39
C GLU A 144 -13.26 4.13 -16.36
N VAL A 145 -12.92 5.06 -15.48
CA VAL A 145 -13.60 6.36 -15.38
C VAL A 145 -12.98 7.42 -16.29
N GLY A 146 -11.98 7.07 -17.09
CA GLY A 146 -11.40 7.93 -18.12
C GLY A 146 -10.24 8.81 -17.69
N TYR A 147 -9.61 8.50 -16.56
CA TYR A 147 -8.47 9.27 -16.04
C TYR A 147 -7.29 8.36 -15.71
N PRO A 148 -6.52 7.93 -16.72
CA PRO A 148 -5.36 7.07 -16.49
C PRO A 148 -4.37 7.66 -15.49
N VAL A 149 -3.88 6.82 -14.59
CA VAL A 149 -2.95 7.23 -13.55
C VAL A 149 -1.54 7.39 -14.12
N ARG A 150 -0.92 8.53 -13.88
CA ARG A 150 0.47 8.83 -14.28
C ARG A 150 1.45 8.44 -13.16
N GLU A 151 1.12 8.82 -11.92
CA GLU A 151 1.90 8.48 -10.73
C GLU A 151 0.97 7.95 -9.65
N LEU A 152 1.40 6.93 -8.93
CA LEU A 152 0.64 6.31 -7.86
C LEU A 152 1.54 6.05 -6.66
N VAL A 153 1.11 6.54 -5.50
CA VAL A 153 1.82 6.38 -4.23
C VAL A 153 0.86 5.87 -3.19
N ARG A 154 1.20 4.76 -2.53
CA ARG A 154 0.44 4.32 -1.35
C ARG A 154 0.96 5.06 -0.13
N THR A 155 0.12 5.87 0.50
CA THR A 155 0.50 6.73 1.63
C THR A 155 0.07 6.18 2.98
N LYS A 156 -0.85 5.21 2.99
CA LYS A 156 -1.35 4.63 4.23
C LYS A 156 -1.76 3.18 4.02
N PHE A 157 -1.46 2.35 5.00
CA PHE A 157 -1.87 0.95 5.06
C PHE A 157 -2.44 0.69 6.47
N GLY A 158 -3.78 0.52 6.56
CA GLY A 158 -4.42 0.47 7.87
C GLY A 158 -4.09 1.72 8.68
N PRO A 159 -3.64 1.57 9.94
CA PRO A 159 -3.28 2.71 10.77
C PRO A 159 -1.87 3.28 10.49
N ILE A 160 -1.07 2.63 9.65
CA ILE A 160 0.32 3.03 9.41
C ILE A 160 0.38 4.03 8.26
N ARG A 161 1.13 5.12 8.46
CA ARG A 161 1.31 6.20 7.48
C ARG A 161 2.75 6.25 6.97
N LEU A 162 2.89 6.62 5.70
CA LEU A 162 4.19 6.85 5.08
C LEU A 162 4.92 8.05 5.70
N GLU A 163 4.18 9.13 5.97
CA GLU A 163 4.68 10.38 6.52
C GLU A 163 5.86 10.93 5.68
N HIS A 164 6.98 11.24 6.35
CA HIS A 164 8.18 11.84 5.72
C HIS A 164 9.28 10.81 5.43
N LEU A 165 8.94 9.54 5.39
CA LEU A 165 9.91 8.49 5.10
C LEU A 165 10.45 8.65 3.68
N GLN A 166 11.76 8.79 3.55
CA GLN A 166 12.39 9.00 2.25
C GLN A 166 12.34 7.75 1.38
N PRO A 167 12.25 7.90 0.04
CA PRO A 167 12.29 6.75 -0.86
C PRO A 167 13.50 5.85 -0.63
N GLY A 168 13.28 4.54 -0.63
CA GLY A 168 14.34 3.56 -0.42
C GLY A 168 14.80 3.41 1.01
N THR A 169 14.12 4.00 1.98
CA THR A 169 14.43 3.88 3.40
C THR A 169 13.35 3.14 4.18
N MET A 170 13.70 2.71 5.38
CA MET A 170 12.81 1.99 6.29
C MET A 170 12.81 2.63 7.66
N ARG A 171 11.70 2.46 8.39
CA ARG A 171 11.63 2.73 9.82
C ARG A 171 10.92 1.60 10.55
N ARG A 172 11.27 1.40 11.81
CA ARG A 172 10.58 0.44 12.64
C ARG A 172 9.25 1.01 13.14
N VAL A 173 8.19 0.24 13.00
CA VAL A 173 6.87 0.58 13.57
C VAL A 173 6.87 0.20 15.03
N LYS A 174 6.57 1.15 15.92
CA LYS A 174 6.67 0.98 17.37
C LYS A 174 5.46 1.56 18.11
N GLY A 175 5.33 1.17 19.38
CA GLY A 175 4.39 1.77 20.31
C GLY A 175 2.94 1.72 19.88
N PRO A 176 2.20 2.84 19.99
CA PRO A 176 0.77 2.87 19.64
C PRO A 176 0.47 2.48 18.20
N GLN A 177 1.33 2.78 17.25
CA GLN A 177 1.16 2.39 15.86
C GLN A 177 1.23 0.87 15.70
N LEU A 178 2.17 0.22 16.37
CA LEU A 178 2.30 -1.23 16.35
C LEU A 178 1.08 -1.90 16.99
N ALA A 179 0.65 -1.40 18.14
CA ALA A 179 -0.55 -1.89 18.82
C ALA A 179 -1.80 -1.74 17.94
N ALA A 180 -1.97 -0.60 17.30
CA ALA A 180 -3.10 -0.35 16.40
C ALA A 180 -3.10 -1.31 15.19
N LEU A 181 -1.93 -1.64 14.68
CA LEU A 181 -1.80 -2.57 13.55
C LEU A 181 -2.26 -3.98 13.96
N TYR A 182 -1.85 -4.47 15.11
CA TYR A 182 -2.30 -5.75 15.65
C TYR A 182 -3.80 -5.75 15.96
N ASP A 183 -4.30 -4.68 16.59
CA ASP A 183 -5.72 -4.53 16.90
C ASP A 183 -6.59 -4.57 15.64
N ALA A 184 -6.13 -4.01 14.53
CA ALA A 184 -6.85 -3.96 13.26
C ALA A 184 -7.20 -5.37 12.72
N VAL A 185 -6.48 -6.39 13.14
CA VAL A 185 -6.69 -7.79 12.72
C VAL A 185 -6.99 -8.73 13.89
N GLY A 186 -7.31 -8.18 15.05
CA GLY A 186 -7.73 -8.97 16.22
C GLY A 186 -6.61 -9.77 16.89
N LEU A 187 -5.39 -9.28 16.81
CA LEU A 187 -4.22 -9.92 17.43
C LEU A 187 -3.69 -9.21 18.68
#